data_b24594d867d4611d2bf8832c3c1513a9
#
_entry.id   b24594d867d4611d2bf8832c3c1513a9
#
_cell.length_a   1.000
_cell.length_b   1.000
_cell.length_c   1.000
_cell.angle_alpha   90.00
_cell.angle_beta   90.00
_cell.angle_gamma   90.00
#
_symmetry.space_group_name_H-M   'P 1'
#
loop_
_entity.id
_entity.type
_entity.pdbx_description
1 polymer ?
#
loop_
_entity_poly.entity_id
_entity_poly.type
_entity_poly.pdbx_seq_one_letter_code
_entity_poly.pdbx_strand_id
1 'polypeptide(L)'
;MTDRKVLVDKSRSGKVRPWRERKLENLQYGDYLQILNYKKAHRVKECGEVLRFVEDEQGHKKLAQTWFCHSRLCPLCNWRRAMKQSNQLTQILAEAVKQRKTGRFLFLTLTVENTTGEQLKSELRQMGRAIAKIFQYKKAAKN
;
A
#
# COMPACT_ATOMS: atom_id res chain seq x y z
N MET A 1 -9.43 -38.93 2.56
CA MET A 1 -9.09 -37.56 2.99
C MET A 1 -8.49 -36.86 1.78
N THR A 2 -9.24 -35.98 1.12
CA THR A 2 -8.77 -35.24 -0.04
C THR A 2 -7.70 -34.27 0.43
N ASP A 3 -6.49 -34.48 -0.04
CA ASP A 3 -5.35 -33.59 0.19
C ASP A 3 -5.71 -32.19 -0.33
N ARG A 4 -6.06 -31.28 0.59
CA ARG A 4 -6.43 -29.90 0.25
C ARG A 4 -5.17 -29.13 -0.13
N LYS A 5 -4.87 -29.13 -1.42
CA LYS A 5 -3.73 -28.38 -1.97
C LYS A 5 -3.89 -26.89 -1.66
N VAL A 6 -3.08 -26.37 -0.76
CA VAL A 6 -3.08 -24.95 -0.39
C VAL A 6 -2.47 -24.14 -1.55
N LEU A 7 -3.20 -23.14 -2.03
CA LEU A 7 -2.69 -22.22 -3.03
C LEU A 7 -1.65 -21.29 -2.41
N VAL A 8 -0.46 -21.26 -3.00
CA VAL A 8 0.67 -20.46 -2.52
C VAL A 8 1.00 -19.40 -3.57
N ASP A 9 0.92 -18.11 -3.18
CA ASP A 9 1.36 -16.97 -4.00
C ASP A 9 2.81 -16.63 -3.65
N LYS A 10 3.70 -16.63 -4.64
CA LYS A 10 5.12 -16.31 -4.49
C LYS A 10 5.46 -15.00 -5.22
N SER A 11 6.34 -14.21 -4.62
CA SER A 11 6.96 -13.06 -5.28
C SER A 11 7.95 -13.51 -6.36
N ARG A 12 8.45 -12.57 -7.18
CA ARG A 12 9.52 -12.86 -8.15
C ARG A 12 10.80 -13.41 -7.48
N SER A 13 11.07 -13.05 -6.23
CA SER A 13 12.19 -13.56 -5.44
C SER A 13 11.91 -14.90 -4.76
N GLY A 14 10.79 -15.57 -5.06
CA GLY A 14 10.40 -16.85 -4.46
C GLY A 14 9.78 -16.76 -3.06
N LYS A 15 9.73 -15.58 -2.44
CA LYS A 15 9.15 -15.39 -1.10
C LYS A 15 7.63 -15.57 -1.13
N VAL A 16 7.10 -16.41 -0.25
CA VAL A 16 5.66 -16.59 -0.06
C VAL A 16 5.02 -15.31 0.47
N ARG A 17 3.91 -14.91 -0.12
CA ARG A 17 3.14 -13.76 0.34
C ARG A 17 2.18 -14.17 1.45
N PRO A 18 2.14 -13.46 2.58
CA PRO A 18 1.39 -13.83 3.77
C PRO A 18 -0.10 -13.41 3.67
N TRP A 19 -0.83 -13.94 2.68
CA TRP A 19 -2.23 -13.58 2.46
C TRP A 19 -3.13 -13.95 3.62
N ARG A 20 -2.91 -15.15 4.19
CA ARG A 20 -3.70 -15.67 5.30
C ARG A 20 -3.53 -14.80 6.54
N GLU A 21 -2.30 -14.50 6.91
CA GLU A 21 -1.96 -13.67 8.07
C GLU A 21 -2.56 -12.28 7.91
N ARG A 22 -2.43 -11.68 6.73
CA ARG A 22 -3.02 -10.37 6.43
C ARG A 22 -4.54 -10.38 6.47
N LYS A 23 -5.19 -11.48 6.10
CA LYS A 23 -6.65 -11.60 6.22
C LYS A 23 -7.07 -11.75 7.68
N LEU A 24 -6.34 -12.49 8.50
CA LEU A 24 -6.61 -12.61 9.93
C LEU A 24 -6.47 -11.25 10.65
N GLU A 25 -5.39 -10.53 10.40
CA GLU A 25 -5.21 -9.15 10.89
C GLU A 25 -6.36 -8.23 10.46
N ASN A 26 -6.82 -8.39 9.23
CA ASN A 26 -7.93 -7.60 8.68
C ASN A 26 -9.27 -7.88 9.38
N LEU A 27 -9.54 -9.14 9.70
CA LEU A 27 -10.75 -9.53 10.45
C LEU A 27 -10.71 -8.93 11.85
N GLN A 28 -9.60 -9.11 12.58
CA GLN A 28 -9.42 -8.55 13.92
C GLN A 28 -9.55 -7.02 13.92
N TYR A 29 -8.95 -6.35 12.95
CA TYR A 29 -9.08 -4.90 12.83
C TYR A 29 -10.52 -4.47 12.51
N GLY A 30 -11.22 -5.26 11.70
CA GLY A 30 -12.65 -5.05 11.43
C GLY A 30 -13.52 -5.13 12.68
N ASP A 31 -13.18 -6.02 13.64
CA ASP A 31 -13.85 -6.10 14.95
C ASP A 31 -13.64 -4.82 15.76
N TYR A 32 -12.41 -4.29 15.80
CA TYR A 32 -12.15 -3.01 16.46
C TYR A 32 -12.93 -1.86 15.83
N LEU A 33 -13.04 -1.81 14.50
CA LEU A 33 -13.85 -0.83 13.82
C LEU A 33 -15.35 -0.94 14.12
N GLN A 34 -15.85 -2.16 14.39
CA GLN A 34 -17.25 -2.37 14.83
C GLN A 34 -17.46 -1.82 16.23
N ILE A 35 -16.54 -2.09 17.17
CA ILE A 35 -16.58 -1.55 18.54
C ILE A 35 -16.60 -0.02 18.51
N LEU A 36 -15.85 0.59 17.60
CA LEU A 36 -15.80 2.04 17.39
C LEU A 36 -16.99 2.59 16.57
N ASN A 37 -18.00 1.76 16.29
CA ASN A 37 -19.18 2.13 15.49
C ASN A 37 -18.85 2.72 14.11
N TYR A 38 -17.75 2.28 13.48
CA TYR A 38 -17.39 2.73 12.15
C TYR A 38 -18.35 2.17 11.09
N LYS A 39 -19.08 3.05 10.41
CA LYS A 39 -20.17 2.69 9.48
C LYS A 39 -19.80 1.67 8.39
N LYS A 40 -18.53 1.61 8.00
CA LYS A 40 -18.03 0.70 6.94
C LYS A 40 -17.22 -0.47 7.47
N ALA A 41 -17.30 -0.78 8.77
CA ALA A 41 -16.55 -1.87 9.40
C ALA A 41 -16.79 -3.22 8.71
N HIS A 42 -18.06 -3.54 8.39
CA HIS A 42 -18.44 -4.77 7.67
C HIS A 42 -17.69 -4.92 6.34
N ARG A 43 -17.56 -3.85 5.55
CA ARG A 43 -16.83 -3.88 4.27
C ARG A 43 -15.34 -4.18 4.45
N VAL A 44 -14.75 -3.77 5.59
CA VAL A 44 -13.37 -4.08 5.91
C VAL A 44 -13.23 -5.57 6.24
N LYS A 45 -14.14 -6.14 7.01
CA LYS A 45 -14.16 -7.59 7.34
C LYS A 45 -14.33 -8.47 6.11
N GLU A 46 -15.24 -8.12 5.21
CA GLU A 46 -15.53 -8.85 3.96
C GLU A 46 -14.47 -8.63 2.86
N CYS A 47 -13.48 -7.77 3.12
CA CYS A 47 -12.46 -7.44 2.14
C CYS A 47 -11.66 -8.68 1.70
N GLY A 48 -11.70 -8.99 0.40
CA GLY A 48 -10.98 -10.14 -0.16
C GLY A 48 -11.52 -11.50 0.30
N GLU A 49 -12.80 -11.59 0.64
CA GLU A 49 -13.44 -12.84 1.06
C GLU A 49 -13.69 -13.77 -0.11
N VAL A 50 -14.15 -13.22 -1.22
CA VAL A 50 -14.42 -14.01 -2.44
C VAL A 50 -13.26 -13.90 -3.40
N LEU A 51 -12.72 -15.06 -3.79
CA LEU A 51 -11.63 -15.20 -4.75
C LEU A 51 -12.11 -16.02 -5.94
N ARG A 52 -12.04 -15.47 -7.15
CA ARG A 52 -12.33 -16.17 -8.38
C ARG A 52 -11.04 -16.54 -9.09
N PHE A 53 -10.85 -17.81 -9.35
CA PHE A 53 -9.70 -18.32 -10.08
C PHE A 53 -10.13 -18.76 -11.48
N VAL A 54 -9.20 -18.61 -12.43
CA VAL A 54 -9.27 -19.19 -13.76
C VAL A 54 -8.14 -20.20 -13.86
N GLU A 55 -8.43 -21.35 -14.41
CA GLU A 55 -7.47 -22.42 -14.69
C GLU A 55 -7.17 -22.42 -16.19
N ASP A 56 -5.89 -22.47 -16.57
CA ASP A 56 -5.48 -22.65 -17.97
C ASP A 56 -5.49 -24.12 -18.37
N GLU A 57 -5.28 -24.40 -19.67
CA GLU A 57 -5.27 -25.73 -20.22
C GLU A 57 -4.16 -26.65 -19.63
N GLN A 58 -3.18 -26.05 -18.95
CA GLN A 58 -2.07 -26.73 -18.31
C GLN A 58 -2.31 -26.95 -16.81
N GLY A 59 -3.49 -26.59 -16.30
CA GLY A 59 -3.84 -26.74 -14.89
C GLY A 59 -3.31 -25.66 -13.96
N HIS A 60 -2.70 -24.59 -14.47
CA HIS A 60 -2.25 -23.46 -13.65
C HIS A 60 -3.40 -22.57 -13.24
N LYS A 61 -3.52 -22.33 -11.95
CA LYS A 61 -4.55 -21.47 -11.37
C LYS A 61 -4.07 -20.05 -11.21
N LYS A 62 -4.78 -19.10 -11.85
CA LYS A 62 -4.53 -17.67 -11.75
C LYS A 62 -5.72 -16.97 -11.11
N LEU A 63 -5.44 -16.08 -10.13
CA LEU A 63 -6.48 -15.25 -9.54
C LEU A 63 -7.01 -14.27 -10.60
N ALA A 64 -8.25 -14.46 -11.03
CA ALA A 64 -8.90 -13.63 -12.04
C ALA A 64 -9.59 -12.41 -11.42
N GLN A 65 -10.28 -12.62 -10.29
CA GLN A 65 -11.05 -11.55 -9.67
C GLN A 65 -11.12 -11.74 -8.16
N THR A 66 -11.07 -10.61 -7.44
CA THR A 66 -11.38 -10.55 -6.03
C THR A 66 -11.93 -9.16 -5.69
N TRP A 67 -12.78 -9.10 -4.68
CA TRP A 67 -13.43 -7.86 -4.25
C TRP A 67 -12.71 -7.28 -3.05
N PHE A 68 -12.09 -6.12 -3.26
CA PHE A 68 -11.42 -5.36 -2.20
C PHE A 68 -12.26 -4.13 -1.82
N CYS A 69 -12.28 -3.80 -0.53
CA CYS A 69 -13.06 -2.68 0.00
C CYS A 69 -12.49 -1.30 -0.34
N HIS A 70 -11.22 -1.24 -0.78
CA HIS A 70 -10.45 -0.02 -1.09
C HIS A 70 -10.35 1.01 0.05
N SER A 71 -10.81 0.65 1.25
CA SER A 71 -10.69 1.52 2.43
C SER A 71 -9.22 1.75 2.82
N ARG A 72 -8.91 2.98 3.22
CA ARG A 72 -7.59 3.31 3.81
C ARG A 72 -7.41 2.75 5.22
N LEU A 73 -8.49 2.42 5.90
CA LEU A 73 -8.49 1.77 7.21
C LEU A 73 -8.37 0.24 7.11
N CYS A 74 -8.40 -0.34 5.92
CA CYS A 74 -8.30 -1.78 5.73
C CYS A 74 -6.83 -2.22 5.66
N PRO A 75 -6.32 -3.04 6.61
CA PRO A 75 -4.95 -3.54 6.61
C PRO A 75 -4.59 -4.28 5.32
N LEU A 76 -5.49 -5.14 4.81
CA LEU A 76 -5.29 -5.90 3.59
C LEU A 76 -5.15 -5.00 2.35
N CYS A 77 -6.02 -3.97 2.21
CA CYS A 77 -5.94 -3.01 1.11
C CYS A 77 -4.68 -2.15 1.21
N ASN A 78 -4.28 -1.75 2.40
CA ASN A 78 -3.08 -0.95 2.62
C ASN A 78 -1.81 -1.76 2.30
N TRP A 79 -1.74 -3.00 2.73
CA TRP A 79 -0.62 -3.88 2.39
C TRP A 79 -0.49 -4.06 0.86
N ARG A 80 -1.60 -4.34 0.16
CA ARG A 80 -1.60 -4.44 -1.31
C ARG A 80 -1.16 -3.14 -1.99
N ARG A 81 -1.63 -2.00 -1.49
CA ARG A 81 -1.24 -0.67 -1.98
C ARG A 81 0.25 -0.43 -1.77
N ALA A 82 0.77 -0.73 -0.58
CA ALA A 82 2.19 -0.60 -0.28
C ALA A 82 3.06 -1.47 -1.21
N MET A 83 2.68 -2.73 -1.45
CA MET A 83 3.39 -3.59 -2.42
C MET A 83 3.41 -2.99 -3.84
N LYS A 84 2.25 -2.48 -4.32
CA LYS A 84 2.16 -1.85 -5.64
C LYS A 84 3.04 -0.60 -5.72
N GLN A 85 2.94 0.28 -4.72
CA GLN A 85 3.71 1.53 -4.67
C GLN A 85 5.21 1.28 -4.54
N SER A 86 5.62 0.31 -3.72
CA SER A 86 7.03 -0.09 -3.60
C SER A 86 7.59 -0.58 -4.95
N ASN A 87 6.85 -1.43 -5.66
CA ASN A 87 7.28 -1.89 -6.98
C ASN A 87 7.39 -0.73 -7.99
N GLN A 88 6.42 0.18 -8.00
CA GLN A 88 6.45 1.38 -8.86
C GLN A 88 7.64 2.28 -8.51
N LEU A 89 7.87 2.53 -7.23
CA LEU A 89 9.01 3.34 -6.77
C LEU A 89 10.34 2.70 -7.18
N THR A 90 10.49 1.39 -7.01
CA THR A 90 11.70 0.67 -7.42
C THR A 90 11.97 0.84 -8.92
N GLN A 91 10.95 0.78 -9.78
CA GLN A 91 11.11 1.00 -11.22
C GLN A 91 11.52 2.44 -11.52
N ILE A 92 10.90 3.44 -10.86
CA ILE A 92 11.26 4.85 -11.03
C ILE A 92 12.71 5.10 -10.60
N LEU A 93 13.11 4.57 -9.44
CA LEU A 93 14.48 4.74 -8.93
C LEU A 93 15.51 4.05 -9.84
N ALA A 94 15.21 2.85 -10.34
CA ALA A 94 16.07 2.15 -11.27
C ALA A 94 16.29 2.95 -12.58
N GLU A 95 15.23 3.56 -13.10
CA GLU A 95 15.32 4.40 -14.29
C GLU A 95 16.08 5.72 -14.01
N ALA A 96 15.84 6.33 -12.86
CA ALA A 96 16.56 7.55 -12.45
C ALA A 96 18.08 7.32 -12.33
N VAL A 97 18.51 6.14 -11.83
CA VAL A 97 19.93 5.76 -11.75
C VAL A 97 20.54 5.61 -13.15
N LYS A 98 19.81 5.03 -14.11
CA LYS A 98 20.29 4.92 -15.50
C LYS A 98 20.51 6.29 -16.14
N GLN A 99 19.58 7.22 -15.92
CA GLN A 99 19.65 8.57 -16.49
C GLN A 99 20.73 9.45 -15.83
N ARG A 100 21.00 9.25 -14.53
CA ARG A 100 22.00 10.02 -13.76
C ARG A 100 22.86 9.13 -12.88
N LYS A 101 23.97 8.63 -13.43
CA LYS A 101 24.91 7.75 -12.71
C LYS A 101 25.53 8.38 -11.45
N THR A 102 25.68 9.71 -11.42
CA THR A 102 26.23 10.46 -10.27
C THR A 102 25.16 10.99 -9.32
N GLY A 103 23.88 10.69 -9.58
CA GLY A 103 22.75 11.08 -8.74
C GLY A 103 22.78 10.39 -7.37
N ARG A 104 22.37 11.09 -6.31
CA ARG A 104 22.15 10.51 -4.99
C ARG A 104 20.68 10.66 -4.61
N PHE A 105 20.12 9.62 -3.98
CA PHE A 105 18.79 9.68 -3.40
C PHE A 105 18.89 10.20 -1.98
N LEU A 106 18.03 11.15 -1.64
CA LEU A 106 17.86 11.67 -0.30
C LEU A 106 16.48 11.27 0.23
N PHE A 107 16.44 10.78 1.45
CA PHE A 107 15.22 10.57 2.17
C PHE A 107 14.96 11.78 3.06
N LEU A 108 13.87 12.52 2.78
CA LEU A 108 13.48 13.69 3.55
C LEU A 108 12.31 13.34 4.47
N THR A 109 12.53 13.46 5.78
CA THR A 109 11.47 13.38 6.78
C THR A 109 11.14 14.78 7.28
N LEU A 110 9.88 15.16 7.20
CA LEU A 110 9.39 16.41 7.78
C LEU A 110 8.60 16.07 9.04
N THR A 111 8.96 16.71 10.12
CA THR A 111 8.28 16.59 11.41
C THR A 111 7.81 17.96 11.87
N VAL A 112 6.67 17.99 12.52
CA VAL A 112 6.14 19.19 13.20
C VAL A 112 5.81 18.79 14.62
N GLU A 113 5.70 19.77 15.50
CA GLU A 113 5.20 19.58 16.85
C GLU A 113 3.80 18.94 16.84
N ASN A 114 3.44 18.21 17.88
CA ASN A 114 2.13 17.62 18.00
C ASN A 114 1.04 18.71 17.96
N THR A 115 0.04 18.51 17.11
CA THR A 115 -1.04 19.47 16.89
C THR A 115 -2.40 18.84 17.16
N THR A 116 -3.40 19.66 17.39
CA THR A 116 -4.79 19.22 17.54
C THR A 116 -5.39 18.78 16.20
N GLY A 117 -6.47 17.98 16.24
CA GLY A 117 -7.16 17.55 15.02
C GLY A 117 -7.68 18.71 14.16
N GLU A 118 -8.05 19.83 14.80
CA GLU A 118 -8.52 21.04 14.11
C GLU A 118 -7.39 21.73 13.32
N GLN A 119 -6.21 21.79 13.88
CA GLN A 119 -5.03 22.42 13.28
C GLN A 119 -4.32 21.54 12.25
N LEU A 120 -4.48 20.22 12.33
CA LEU A 120 -3.80 19.24 11.48
C LEU A 120 -3.87 19.57 9.99
N LYS A 121 -5.02 19.99 9.50
CA LYS A 121 -5.23 20.34 8.09
C LYS A 121 -4.39 21.56 7.67
N SER A 122 -4.25 22.55 8.55
CA SER A 122 -3.43 23.73 8.33
C SER A 122 -1.95 23.35 8.26
N GLU A 123 -1.48 22.57 9.24
CA GLU A 123 -0.10 22.11 9.33
C GLU A 123 0.32 21.30 8.09
N LEU A 124 -0.49 20.33 7.66
CA LEU A 124 -0.23 19.55 6.46
C LEU A 124 -0.14 20.43 5.19
N ARG A 125 -0.95 21.49 5.10
CA ARG A 125 -0.88 22.45 3.99
C ARG A 125 0.43 23.25 4.04
N GLN A 126 0.86 23.69 5.22
CA GLN A 126 2.11 24.44 5.39
C GLN A 126 3.31 23.58 5.04
N MET A 127 3.35 22.31 5.48
CA MET A 127 4.38 21.34 5.08
C MET A 127 4.46 21.17 3.57
N GLY A 128 3.30 21.00 2.91
CA GLY A 128 3.22 20.88 1.45
C GLY A 128 3.75 22.13 0.73
N ARG A 129 3.44 23.32 1.22
CA ARG A 129 3.95 24.60 0.69
C ARG A 129 5.45 24.74 0.90
N ALA A 130 5.98 24.32 2.06
CA ALA A 130 7.41 24.36 2.35
C ALA A 130 8.20 23.46 1.38
N ILE A 131 7.72 22.23 1.13
CA ILE A 131 8.31 21.33 0.13
C ILE A 131 8.31 21.99 -1.25
N ALA A 132 7.18 22.52 -1.69
CA ALA A 132 7.06 23.16 -3.00
C ALA A 132 8.05 24.33 -3.16
N LYS A 133 8.25 25.15 -2.12
CA LYS A 133 9.24 26.23 -2.11
C LYS A 133 10.68 25.73 -2.27
N ILE A 134 11.05 24.64 -1.58
CA ILE A 134 12.41 24.04 -1.71
C ILE A 134 12.73 23.70 -3.18
N PHE A 135 11.76 23.15 -3.91
CA PHE A 135 11.94 22.81 -5.33
C PHE A 135 11.93 24.05 -6.23
N GLN A 136 11.20 25.09 -5.89
CA GLN A 136 11.20 26.38 -6.63
C GLN A 136 12.55 27.09 -6.51
N TYR A 137 13.14 27.18 -5.30
CA TYR A 137 14.45 27.78 -5.09
C TYR A 137 15.55 27.07 -5.90
N LYS A 138 15.50 25.75 -6.06
CA LYS A 138 16.46 25.01 -6.90
C LYS A 138 16.33 25.35 -8.39
N LYS A 139 15.14 25.72 -8.86
CA LYS A 139 14.96 26.16 -10.25
C LYS A 139 15.56 27.55 -10.48
N ALA A 140 15.36 28.48 -9.55
CA ALA A 140 15.91 29.84 -9.64
C ALA A 140 17.43 29.91 -9.53
N ALA A 141 18.06 29.01 -8.76
CA ALA A 141 19.52 28.93 -8.61
C ALA A 141 20.26 28.30 -9.82
N LYS A 142 19.56 27.83 -10.85
CA LYS A 142 20.15 27.21 -12.07
C LYS A 142 20.10 28.13 -13.28
N ASN A 143 19.46 29.28 -13.18
CA ASN A 143 19.47 30.38 -14.17
C ASN A 143 20.43 31.48 -13.71
#